data_5932a9937d9a2fd1fa198f3bed77e54c
#
_entry.id   5932a9937d9a2fd1fa198f3bed77e54c
#
_cell.length_a   1.000
_cell.length_b   1.000
_cell.length_c   1.000
_cell.angle_alpha   90.00
_cell.angle_beta   90.00
_cell.angle_gamma   90.00
#
_symmetry.space_group_name_H-M   'P 1'
#
loop_
_entity.id
_entity.type
_entity.pdbx_description
1 polymer ?
#
loop_
_entity_poly.entity_id
_entity_poly.type
_entity_poly.pdbx_seq_one_letter_code
_entity_poly.pdbx_strand_id
1 'polypeptide(L)'
;FQIQEMYSDTFRDNTGNLAYKIERRKRNILNNKSFQEWGIPQIWWVNLAKNQSIQRVENNLRYVNIVSPIENNFVWNGNVFNILPEWKFRYINTNLPFENYDSTLTVIQREIPVNLVSNEYYEQKFAKNIGLIFYHFINVEYKENINSNTSLIDKIKKGVIFTQKLNSYSLN
;
A
#
# COMPACT_ATOMS: atom_id res chain seq x y z
N PHE A 1 -12.79 9.37 -4.47
CA PHE A 1 -12.94 9.40 -3.01
C PHE A 1 -11.67 9.91 -2.35
N GLN A 2 -11.79 10.35 -1.09
CA GLN A 2 -10.67 10.70 -0.23
C GLN A 2 -10.52 9.68 0.89
N ILE A 3 -9.28 9.46 1.31
CA ILE A 3 -8.92 8.65 2.47
C ILE A 3 -8.20 9.57 3.44
N GLN A 4 -8.54 9.46 4.71
CA GLN A 4 -7.83 10.07 5.83
C GLN A 4 -7.25 8.94 6.68
N GLU A 5 -5.97 9.02 6.97
CA GLU A 5 -5.30 8.15 7.95
C GLU A 5 -4.77 9.05 9.08
N MET A 6 -5.07 8.68 10.31
CA MET A 6 -4.67 9.44 11.49
C MET A 6 -4.12 8.50 12.54
N TYR A 7 -2.92 8.80 13.04
CA TYR A 7 -2.37 8.12 14.20
C TYR A 7 -3.10 8.63 15.44
N SER A 8 -3.82 7.74 16.12
CA SER A 8 -4.74 8.13 17.20
C SER A 8 -4.29 7.68 18.59
N ASP A 9 -3.45 6.64 18.67
CA ASP A 9 -3.02 6.07 19.95
C ASP A 9 -1.81 5.17 19.77
N THR A 10 -1.18 4.76 20.88
CA THR A 10 -0.09 3.78 20.91
C THR A 10 -0.39 2.66 21.90
N PHE A 11 0.03 1.45 21.57
CA PHE A 11 -0.10 0.28 22.45
C PHE A 11 1.05 -0.69 22.21
N ARG A 12 1.16 -1.71 23.07
CA ARG A 12 2.07 -2.84 22.80
C ARG A 12 1.27 -3.99 22.23
N ASP A 13 1.74 -4.51 21.09
CA ASP A 13 1.14 -5.68 20.49
C ASP A 13 1.49 -6.97 21.25
N ASN A 14 0.91 -8.08 20.86
CA ASN A 14 1.13 -9.41 21.49
C ASN A 14 2.58 -9.89 21.46
N THR A 15 3.43 -9.28 20.63
CA THR A 15 4.87 -9.57 20.55
C THR A 15 5.71 -8.60 21.40
N GLY A 16 5.05 -7.66 22.12
CA GLY A 16 5.68 -6.65 22.96
C GLY A 16 6.28 -5.46 22.15
N ASN A 17 6.05 -5.39 20.85
CA ASN A 17 6.49 -4.25 20.04
C ASN A 17 5.54 -3.07 20.22
N LEU A 18 6.11 -1.83 20.21
CA LEU A 18 5.30 -0.62 20.17
C LEU A 18 4.55 -0.55 18.83
N ALA A 19 3.25 -0.36 18.92
CA ALA A 19 2.36 -0.21 17.78
C ALA A 19 1.63 1.13 17.85
N TYR A 20 1.44 1.73 16.68
CA TYR A 20 0.71 2.97 16.47
C TYR A 20 -0.63 2.65 15.81
N LYS A 21 -1.72 2.97 16.49
CA LYS A 21 -3.08 2.80 15.97
C LYS A 21 -3.34 3.80 14.86
N ILE A 22 -3.88 3.32 13.75
CA ILE A 22 -4.28 4.14 12.60
C ILE A 22 -5.80 4.08 12.47
N GLU A 23 -6.46 5.22 12.55
CA GLU A 23 -7.84 5.37 12.15
C GLU A 23 -7.89 5.76 10.67
N ARG A 24 -8.42 4.87 9.85
CA ARG A 24 -8.59 5.09 8.43
C ARG A 24 -10.04 5.32 8.09
N ARG A 25 -10.37 6.45 7.52
CA ARG A 25 -11.70 6.87 7.11
C ARG A 25 -11.75 7.14 5.62
N LYS A 26 -12.91 6.95 5.03
CA LYS A 26 -13.16 7.20 3.61
C LYS A 26 -14.37 8.09 3.43
N ARG A 27 -14.32 9.02 2.45
CA ARG A 27 -15.47 9.80 2.01
C ARG A 27 -15.53 9.91 0.50
N ASN A 28 -16.73 10.12 -0.06
CA ASN A 28 -16.90 10.41 -1.46
C ASN A 28 -16.71 11.92 -1.71
N ILE A 29 -15.81 12.29 -2.62
CA ILE A 29 -15.55 13.70 -2.96
C ILE A 29 -16.61 14.31 -3.90
N LEU A 30 -17.36 13.49 -4.63
CA LEU A 30 -18.38 13.98 -5.57
C LEU A 30 -19.57 14.66 -4.86
N ASN A 31 -19.73 14.44 -3.56
CA ASN A 31 -20.86 14.95 -2.81
C ASN A 31 -20.60 16.28 -2.11
N ASN A 32 -19.45 16.92 -2.32
CA ASN A 32 -19.06 18.20 -1.64
C ASN A 32 -19.34 18.23 -0.13
N LYS A 33 -19.28 17.07 0.53
CA LYS A 33 -19.66 16.92 1.92
C LYS A 33 -18.54 17.39 2.84
N SER A 34 -18.95 17.94 3.99
CA SER A 34 -18.02 18.49 4.99
C SER A 34 -17.14 17.40 5.63
N PHE A 35 -16.05 17.81 6.26
CA PHE A 35 -15.13 16.93 6.99
C PHE A 35 -15.82 16.04 8.05
N GLN A 36 -16.99 16.45 8.55
CA GLN A 36 -17.78 15.72 9.54
C GLN A 36 -18.47 14.47 8.99
N GLU A 37 -18.50 14.31 7.68
CA GLU A 37 -19.18 13.19 7.02
C GLU A 37 -18.21 12.08 6.56
N TRP A 38 -17.08 11.97 7.21
CA TRP A 38 -16.22 10.82 7.06
C TRP A 38 -16.91 9.55 7.57
N GLY A 39 -16.77 8.46 6.84
CA GLY A 39 -17.31 7.16 7.24
C GLY A 39 -16.74 6.67 8.58
N ILE A 40 -17.30 5.58 9.07
CA ILE A 40 -16.80 4.88 10.27
C ILE A 40 -15.34 4.49 10.06
N PRO A 41 -14.46 4.75 11.04
CA PRO A 41 -13.06 4.41 10.90
C PRO A 41 -12.83 2.90 10.86
N GLN A 42 -12.04 2.46 9.93
CA GLN A 42 -11.36 1.17 9.99
C GLN A 42 -10.13 1.32 10.88
N ILE A 43 -9.90 0.35 11.75
CA ILE A 43 -8.76 0.38 12.66
C ILE A 43 -7.67 -0.52 12.09
N TRP A 44 -6.53 0.10 11.82
CA TRP A 44 -5.29 -0.54 11.43
C TRP A 44 -4.21 -0.18 12.43
N TRP A 45 -3.05 -0.79 12.35
CA TRP A 45 -1.90 -0.33 13.12
C TRP A 45 -0.59 -0.63 12.40
N VAL A 46 0.44 0.12 12.76
CA VAL A 46 1.79 -0.05 12.29
C VAL A 46 2.73 -0.19 13.48
N ASN A 47 3.69 -1.06 13.40
CA ASN A 47 4.72 -1.22 14.42
C ASN A 47 6.11 -1.33 13.83
N LEU A 48 7.08 -0.78 14.56
CA LEU A 48 8.50 -1.00 14.35
C LEU A 48 8.90 -2.21 15.22
N ALA A 49 9.17 -3.32 14.56
CA ALA A 49 9.58 -4.53 15.24
C ALA A 49 11.06 -4.48 15.65
N LYS A 50 11.44 -5.26 16.66
CA LYS A 50 12.82 -5.34 17.16
C LYS A 50 13.85 -5.73 16.09
N ASN A 51 13.44 -6.45 15.06
CA ASN A 51 14.26 -6.82 13.91
C ASN A 51 14.40 -5.69 12.86
N GLN A 52 14.05 -4.45 13.22
CA GLN A 52 14.09 -3.29 12.33
C GLN A 52 13.18 -3.38 11.11
N SER A 53 12.08 -4.13 11.21
CA SER A 53 11.05 -4.15 10.18
C SER A 53 9.86 -3.26 10.56
N ILE A 54 9.31 -2.55 9.57
CA ILE A 54 8.03 -1.86 9.70
C ILE A 54 6.94 -2.81 9.23
N GLN A 55 6.05 -3.13 10.15
CA GLN A 55 4.94 -4.04 9.93
C GLN A 55 3.62 -3.27 10.02
N ARG A 56 2.72 -3.53 9.09
CA ARG A 56 1.38 -2.94 9.07
C ARG A 56 0.34 -4.05 9.16
N VAL A 57 -0.64 -3.86 10.02
CA VAL A 57 -1.77 -4.78 10.15
C VAL A 57 -3.01 -4.11 9.58
N GLU A 58 -3.58 -4.74 8.57
CA GLU A 58 -4.77 -4.33 7.83
C GLU A 58 -5.74 -5.52 7.77
N ASN A 59 -7.00 -5.30 8.15
CA ASN A 59 -8.02 -6.37 8.10
C ASN A 59 -7.56 -7.68 8.78
N ASN A 60 -6.88 -7.57 9.91
CA ASN A 60 -6.28 -8.69 10.68
C ASN A 60 -5.14 -9.46 9.98
N LEU A 61 -4.62 -8.95 8.87
CA LEU A 61 -3.45 -9.50 8.19
C LEU A 61 -2.22 -8.63 8.48
N ARG A 62 -1.13 -9.25 8.93
CA ARG A 62 0.14 -8.57 9.21
C ARG A 62 1.06 -8.67 7.99
N TYR A 63 1.42 -7.52 7.44
CA TYR A 63 2.36 -7.39 6.34
C TYR A 63 3.69 -6.82 6.82
N VAL A 64 4.80 -7.31 6.29
CA VAL A 64 6.12 -6.73 6.49
C VAL A 64 6.40 -5.77 5.35
N ASN A 65 6.11 -4.48 5.56
CA ASN A 65 6.16 -3.49 4.50
C ASN A 65 7.56 -2.99 4.18
N ILE A 66 8.41 -2.84 5.20
CA ILE A 66 9.78 -2.35 5.07
C ILE A 66 10.68 -3.18 5.98
N VAL A 67 11.88 -3.50 5.51
CA VAL A 67 12.92 -4.23 6.26
C VAL A 67 14.27 -3.56 6.09
N SER A 68 15.17 -3.75 7.03
CA SER A 68 16.58 -3.36 6.89
C SER A 68 17.41 -4.55 6.37
N PRO A 69 18.43 -4.33 5.51
CA PRO A 69 18.87 -3.05 4.95
C PRO A 69 17.96 -2.55 3.81
N ILE A 70 17.90 -1.23 3.62
CA ILE A 70 17.16 -0.60 2.52
C ILE A 70 18.12 -0.45 1.32
N GLU A 71 18.12 -1.45 0.47
CA GLU A 71 19.01 -1.55 -0.70
C GLU A 71 18.23 -1.96 -1.93
N ASN A 72 18.59 -1.43 -3.09
CA ASN A 72 17.97 -1.82 -4.36
C ASN A 72 18.06 -3.35 -4.56
N ASN A 73 16.96 -3.92 -5.01
CA ASN A 73 16.80 -5.37 -5.26
C ASN A 73 16.87 -6.26 -4.00
N PHE A 74 16.93 -5.70 -2.79
CA PHE A 74 16.74 -6.51 -1.59
C PHE A 74 15.33 -7.10 -1.57
N VAL A 75 15.21 -8.41 -1.32
CA VAL A 75 13.96 -9.18 -1.41
C VAL A 75 13.62 -9.79 -0.06
N TRP A 76 12.34 -9.75 0.31
CA TRP A 76 11.82 -10.41 1.51
C TRP A 76 10.41 -10.96 1.29
N ASN A 77 9.97 -11.87 2.16
CA ASN A 77 8.59 -12.30 2.18
C ASN A 77 7.72 -11.30 2.95
N GLY A 78 6.88 -10.54 2.25
CA GLY A 78 5.96 -9.57 2.84
C GLY A 78 4.84 -10.22 3.69
N ASN A 79 4.54 -11.50 3.46
CA ASN A 79 3.45 -12.25 4.08
C ASN A 79 3.94 -13.22 5.19
N VAL A 80 5.18 -13.12 5.63
CA VAL A 80 5.78 -14.10 6.59
C VAL A 80 5.01 -14.25 7.91
N PHE A 81 4.18 -13.25 8.27
CA PHE A 81 3.39 -13.26 9.50
C PHE A 81 1.87 -13.34 9.28
N ASN A 82 1.44 -13.77 8.11
CA ASN A 82 0.03 -13.97 7.81
C ASN A 82 -0.21 -15.29 7.05
N ILE A 83 -1.47 -15.60 6.75
CA ILE A 83 -1.87 -16.88 6.14
C ILE A 83 -1.82 -16.86 4.60
N LEU A 84 -1.49 -15.72 4.00
CA LEU A 84 -1.42 -15.61 2.54
C LEU A 84 -0.18 -16.32 1.99
N PRO A 85 -0.18 -16.72 0.72
CA PRO A 85 1.01 -17.24 0.06
C PRO A 85 2.19 -16.29 0.16
N GLU A 86 3.39 -16.81 0.06
CA GLU A 86 4.60 -16.00 0.00
C GLU A 86 4.54 -15.01 -1.15
N TRP A 87 4.76 -13.73 -0.83
CA TRP A 87 4.99 -12.68 -1.81
C TRP A 87 6.38 -12.09 -1.62
N LYS A 88 7.17 -12.15 -2.67
CA LYS A 88 8.52 -11.60 -2.71
C LYS A 88 8.44 -10.08 -2.93
N PHE A 89 8.36 -9.34 -1.83
CA PHE A 89 8.51 -7.89 -1.86
C PHE A 89 9.96 -7.54 -2.21
N ARG A 90 10.17 -6.45 -2.90
CA ARG A 90 11.52 -5.96 -3.22
C ARG A 90 11.59 -4.45 -3.29
N TYR A 91 12.76 -3.92 -3.00
CA TYR A 91 13.05 -2.51 -3.21
C TYR A 91 13.49 -2.21 -4.63
N ILE A 92 13.03 -1.08 -5.15
CA ILE A 92 13.59 -0.40 -6.31
C ILE A 92 13.66 1.09 -6.03
N ASN A 93 14.50 1.81 -6.77
CA ASN A 93 14.60 3.27 -6.68
C ASN A 93 14.78 3.78 -5.24
N THR A 94 15.70 3.15 -4.49
CA THR A 94 16.03 3.57 -3.13
C THR A 94 16.78 4.89 -3.15
N ASN A 95 16.35 5.84 -2.29
CA ASN A 95 16.94 7.18 -2.16
C ASN A 95 16.92 8.02 -3.45
N LEU A 96 15.90 7.85 -4.28
CA LEU A 96 15.68 8.66 -5.48
C LEU A 96 14.49 9.63 -5.25
N PRO A 97 14.49 10.80 -5.93
CA PRO A 97 13.35 11.72 -5.85
C PRO A 97 12.11 11.14 -6.56
N PHE A 98 10.94 11.52 -6.06
CA PHE A 98 9.66 11.25 -6.68
C PHE A 98 8.70 12.43 -6.46
N GLU A 99 8.20 13.04 -7.52
CA GLU A 99 7.39 14.27 -7.48
C GLU A 99 8.10 15.37 -6.64
N ASN A 100 7.51 15.82 -5.55
CA ASN A 100 8.04 16.88 -4.66
C ASN A 100 8.84 16.31 -3.46
N TYR A 101 9.20 15.04 -3.47
CA TYR A 101 9.92 14.39 -2.39
C TYR A 101 11.34 14.04 -2.83
N ASP A 102 12.34 14.59 -2.15
CA ASP A 102 13.76 14.45 -2.53
C ASP A 102 14.30 13.04 -2.34
N SER A 103 13.81 12.33 -1.32
CA SER A 103 14.29 10.99 -0.99
C SER A 103 13.12 10.04 -0.78
N THR A 104 12.99 9.09 -1.67
CA THR A 104 11.93 8.09 -1.64
C THR A 104 12.48 6.67 -1.78
N LEU A 105 11.61 5.75 -1.51
CA LEU A 105 11.84 4.31 -1.57
C LEU A 105 10.61 3.67 -2.20
N THR A 106 10.80 2.84 -3.21
CA THR A 106 9.72 2.08 -3.83
C THR A 106 9.77 0.63 -3.40
N VAL A 107 8.65 0.11 -2.94
CA VAL A 107 8.43 -1.31 -2.64
C VAL A 107 7.50 -1.90 -3.69
N ILE A 108 8.00 -2.86 -4.46
CA ILE A 108 7.17 -3.71 -5.31
C ILE A 108 6.72 -4.90 -4.45
N GLN A 109 5.43 -5.00 -4.20
CA GLN A 109 4.86 -6.07 -3.37
C GLN A 109 4.45 -7.28 -4.20
N ARG A 110 4.01 -7.02 -5.43
CA ARG A 110 3.57 -8.05 -6.37
C ARG A 110 3.83 -7.59 -7.78
N GLU A 111 4.38 -8.47 -8.60
CA GLU A 111 4.55 -8.23 -10.02
C GLU A 111 4.44 -9.56 -10.76
N ILE A 112 3.30 -9.78 -11.39
CA ILE A 112 3.11 -10.85 -12.36
C ILE A 112 3.06 -10.19 -13.73
N PRO A 113 3.96 -10.55 -14.65
CA PRO A 113 3.97 -9.96 -15.98
C PRO A 113 2.60 -10.05 -16.65
N VAL A 114 2.22 -8.97 -17.31
CA VAL A 114 0.97 -8.92 -18.07
C VAL A 114 0.93 -10.10 -19.05
N ASN A 115 -0.13 -10.86 -18.99
CA ASN A 115 -0.39 -11.97 -19.90
C ASN A 115 -1.82 -11.86 -20.46
N LEU A 116 -2.23 -12.83 -21.28
CA LEU A 116 -3.56 -12.82 -21.90
C LEU A 116 -4.72 -13.01 -20.91
N VAL A 117 -4.43 -13.44 -19.69
CA VAL A 117 -5.44 -13.82 -18.69
C VAL A 117 -5.56 -12.79 -17.58
N SER A 118 -4.45 -12.22 -17.12
CA SER A 118 -4.42 -11.38 -15.92
C SER A 118 -3.27 -10.36 -15.90
N ASN A 119 -3.39 -9.39 -15.01
CA ASN A 119 -2.32 -8.48 -14.62
C ASN A 119 -2.39 -8.25 -13.11
N GLU A 120 -1.27 -8.52 -12.41
CA GLU A 120 -1.12 -8.23 -11.00
C GLU A 120 0.14 -7.37 -10.79
N TYR A 121 -0.07 -6.14 -10.30
CA TYR A 121 1.02 -5.22 -10.00
C TYR A 121 0.69 -4.38 -8.77
N TYR A 122 1.50 -4.45 -7.72
CA TYR A 122 1.30 -3.74 -6.46
C TYR A 122 2.57 -3.00 -6.09
N GLU A 123 2.48 -1.68 -6.00
CA GLU A 123 3.58 -0.76 -5.74
C GLU A 123 3.23 0.21 -4.63
N GLN A 124 4.16 0.41 -3.70
CA GLN A 124 4.09 1.46 -2.68
C GLN A 124 5.34 2.33 -2.74
N LYS A 125 5.16 3.65 -2.62
CA LYS A 125 6.29 4.57 -2.45
C LYS A 125 6.20 5.27 -1.11
N PHE A 126 7.33 5.34 -0.45
CA PHE A 126 7.49 5.97 0.86
C PHE A 126 8.48 7.13 0.74
N ALA A 127 8.14 8.28 1.30
CA ALA A 127 9.07 9.40 1.44
C ALA A 127 9.68 9.41 2.85
N LYS A 128 10.95 9.78 2.91
CA LYS A 128 11.69 9.88 4.17
C LYS A 128 10.99 10.85 5.12
N ASN A 129 10.81 10.47 6.39
CA ASN A 129 10.15 11.21 7.46
C ASN A 129 8.65 11.53 7.25
N ILE A 130 8.03 11.04 6.18
CA ILE A 130 6.61 11.28 5.88
C ILE A 130 5.82 9.97 5.90
N GLY A 131 6.35 8.91 5.28
CA GLY A 131 5.66 7.63 5.18
C GLY A 131 5.12 7.37 3.77
N LEU A 132 3.98 6.69 3.68
CA LEU A 132 3.38 6.29 2.40
C LEU A 132 2.86 7.52 1.64
N ILE A 133 3.42 7.77 0.45
CA ILE A 133 3.04 8.90 -0.41
C ILE A 133 2.29 8.47 -1.68
N PHE A 134 2.50 7.22 -2.10
CA PHE A 134 1.89 6.69 -3.30
C PHE A 134 1.63 5.20 -3.15
N TYR A 135 0.47 4.75 -3.60
CA TYR A 135 0.11 3.34 -3.71
C TYR A 135 -0.61 3.09 -5.03
N HIS A 136 -0.10 2.16 -5.80
CA HIS A 136 -0.71 1.71 -7.05
C HIS A 136 -0.91 0.20 -7.02
N PHE A 137 -2.12 -0.21 -7.38
CA PHE A 137 -2.58 -1.58 -7.25
C PHE A 137 -3.37 -1.95 -8.49
N ILE A 138 -2.93 -2.97 -9.20
CA ILE A 138 -3.64 -3.59 -10.31
C ILE A 138 -3.84 -5.05 -9.98
N ASN A 139 -5.07 -5.49 -10.01
CA ASN A 139 -5.45 -6.90 -9.93
C ASN A 139 -6.66 -7.11 -10.83
N VAL A 140 -6.41 -7.53 -12.05
CA VAL A 140 -7.43 -7.68 -13.08
C VAL A 140 -7.30 -9.01 -13.81
N GLU A 141 -8.46 -9.59 -14.16
CA GLU A 141 -8.56 -10.69 -15.11
C GLU A 141 -9.14 -10.16 -16.42
N TYR A 142 -8.62 -10.66 -17.53
CA TYR A 142 -9.07 -10.27 -18.85
C TYR A 142 -10.17 -11.21 -19.40
N LYS A 143 -10.95 -10.69 -20.34
CA LYS A 143 -11.94 -11.47 -21.11
C LYS A 143 -11.19 -12.39 -22.06
N GLU A 144 -11.75 -13.54 -22.35
CA GLU A 144 -11.30 -14.44 -23.41
C GLU A 144 -11.63 -13.87 -24.80
N ASN A 145 -10.84 -14.20 -25.82
CA ASN A 145 -11.11 -13.90 -27.23
C ASN A 145 -11.30 -12.40 -27.57
N ILE A 146 -10.41 -11.54 -27.06
CA ILE A 146 -10.48 -10.11 -27.31
C ILE A 146 -9.72 -9.72 -28.57
N ASN A 147 -10.32 -8.85 -29.38
CA ASN A 147 -9.69 -8.24 -30.55
C ASN A 147 -8.48 -7.38 -30.12
N SER A 148 -7.36 -7.47 -30.85
CA SER A 148 -6.11 -6.73 -30.54
C SER A 148 -6.31 -5.22 -30.39
N ASN A 149 -7.30 -4.65 -31.07
CA ASN A 149 -7.59 -3.21 -31.07
C ASN A 149 -8.46 -2.73 -29.90
N THR A 150 -8.85 -3.61 -28.98
CA THR A 150 -9.68 -3.25 -27.81
C THR A 150 -8.82 -2.52 -26.76
N SER A 151 -9.35 -1.46 -26.16
CA SER A 151 -8.64 -0.73 -25.08
C SER A 151 -8.35 -1.65 -23.88
N LEU A 152 -7.29 -1.35 -23.11
CA LEU A 152 -6.95 -2.16 -21.92
C LEU A 152 -8.11 -2.26 -20.93
N ILE A 153 -8.86 -1.16 -20.73
CA ILE A 153 -9.99 -1.12 -19.81
C ILE A 153 -11.12 -2.02 -20.28
N ASP A 154 -11.43 -1.99 -21.57
CA ASP A 154 -12.51 -2.80 -22.14
C ASP A 154 -12.17 -4.30 -22.15
N LYS A 155 -10.89 -4.64 -22.08
CA LYS A 155 -10.42 -6.02 -21.93
C LYS A 155 -10.69 -6.61 -20.55
N ILE A 156 -10.87 -5.77 -19.52
CA ILE A 156 -11.06 -6.25 -18.15
C ILE A 156 -12.40 -6.97 -18.02
N LYS A 157 -12.35 -8.21 -17.55
CA LYS A 157 -13.52 -9.02 -17.18
C LYS A 157 -13.97 -8.70 -15.76
N LYS A 158 -13.01 -8.67 -14.84
CA LYS A 158 -13.21 -8.33 -13.45
C LYS A 158 -11.90 -7.87 -12.82
N GLY A 159 -11.97 -7.23 -11.68
CA GLY A 159 -10.82 -6.82 -10.88
C GLY A 159 -10.87 -5.37 -10.48
N VAL A 160 -9.74 -4.88 -10.02
CA VAL A 160 -9.59 -3.53 -9.49
C VAL A 160 -8.29 -2.91 -9.99
N ILE A 161 -8.38 -1.67 -10.43
CA ILE A 161 -7.24 -0.76 -10.59
C ILE A 161 -7.45 0.37 -9.59
N PHE A 162 -6.47 0.58 -8.74
CA PHE A 162 -6.54 1.57 -7.68
C PHE A 162 -5.25 2.37 -7.61
N THR A 163 -5.38 3.68 -7.47
CA THR A 163 -4.24 4.58 -7.24
C THR A 163 -4.59 5.53 -6.10
N GLN A 164 -3.69 5.62 -5.13
CA GLN A 164 -3.75 6.57 -4.03
C GLN A 164 -2.50 7.42 -4.03
N LYS A 165 -2.67 8.75 -3.88
CA LYS A 165 -1.58 9.71 -3.70
C LYS A 165 -1.80 10.49 -2.41
N LEU A 166 -0.71 10.78 -1.71
CA LEU A 166 -0.75 11.70 -0.58
C LEU A 166 -1.05 13.10 -1.09
N ASN A 167 -2.11 13.70 -0.55
CA ASN A 167 -2.50 15.07 -0.90
C ASN A 167 -1.93 16.09 0.08
N SER A 168 -1.99 15.76 1.37
CA SER A 168 -1.45 16.61 2.45
C SER A 168 -1.18 15.76 3.69
N TYR A 169 -0.31 16.23 4.55
CA TYR A 169 -0.02 15.63 5.85
C TYR A 169 0.28 16.71 6.87
N SER A 170 0.10 16.39 8.15
CA SER A 170 0.56 17.18 9.28
C SER A 170 1.39 16.30 10.20
N LEU A 171 2.45 16.85 10.75
CA LEU A 171 3.21 16.25 11.85
C LEU A 171 2.61 16.82 13.16
N ASN A 172 2.22 15.96 14.06
CA ASN A 172 1.76 16.32 15.40
C ASN A 172 2.94 16.34 16.36
#